data_1b8cc57c060e6a65b23cd056e8d9d28f
#
_entry.id   1b8cc57c060e6a65b23cd056e8d9d28f
#
_cell.length_a   1.000
_cell.length_b   1.000
_cell.length_c   1.000
_cell.angle_alpha   90.00
_cell.angle_beta   90.00
_cell.angle_gamma   90.00
#
_symmetry.space_group_name_H-M   'P 1'
#
loop_
_entity.id
_entity.type
_entity.pdbx_description
1 polymer ?
#
loop_
_entity_poly.entity_id
_entity_poly.type
_entity_poly.pdbx_seq_one_letter_code
_entity_poly.pdbx_strand_id
1 'polypeptide(L)'
;MKLDVSALCDRKLYIVGVSGGVDSMALLDMLHQQGYSLHVCHVNYHLRHDSDEDMQVVQSYCLQNQIPYSIKEVNKESYQKGNFQNQARVIRYTFFYTIGRKVGTDTVLIGHHLDDQLETVYMQQSRNINGLLGIQSPSYVHNMTIIRPLLQVCKQELYAYCQDNKIPYHEDYTNFQTDFTRDYVRNVIMGTLTQQQKQELLATSAKHNAQYKKLCKEANKYFQRYDRQGYINIAEVPEYLLETIIYYMIQQKCDPTRITKTLIQEIIKQIYSTKPNIQVSLPLNILFIKEYDNIYISKLERKAEYCLKYGDLVYDKHDYFSLRDHGPEDAGVYLSRSDFPITIRSSQPGDTIVTSGGRKKIARLFINAKVPKHLRQTWPIVTRRDGTIVLVPLLAKNINYLYLKPNLFVIK
;
A
#
# COMPACT_ATOMS: atom_id res chain seq x y z
N MET A 1 -32.11 19.39 5.38
CA MET A 1 -30.90 18.67 4.93
C MET A 1 -29.86 19.66 4.44
N LYS A 2 -28.55 19.50 4.79
CA LYS A 2 -27.48 20.42 4.40
C LYS A 2 -26.26 19.64 3.90
N LEU A 3 -25.75 20.00 2.69
CA LEU A 3 -24.48 19.46 2.19
C LEU A 3 -23.30 20.06 2.94
N ASP A 4 -22.27 19.23 3.18
CA ASP A 4 -20.96 19.75 3.59
C ASP A 4 -20.18 20.16 2.34
N VAL A 5 -20.27 21.44 2.03
CA VAL A 5 -19.59 22.09 0.88
C VAL A 5 -18.35 22.87 1.29
N SER A 6 -17.90 22.74 2.54
CA SER A 6 -16.77 23.49 3.09
C SER A 6 -15.46 23.32 2.32
N ALA A 7 -15.31 22.20 1.61
CA ALA A 7 -14.16 21.91 0.76
C ALA A 7 -14.37 22.25 -0.73
N LEU A 8 -15.50 22.88 -1.10
CA LEU A 8 -15.83 23.23 -2.48
C LEU A 8 -15.59 24.74 -2.74
N CYS A 9 -15.28 25.06 -3.99
CA CYS A 9 -15.07 26.44 -4.47
C CYS A 9 -16.06 26.72 -5.61
N ASP A 10 -16.72 27.86 -5.60
CA ASP A 10 -17.81 28.20 -6.52
C ASP A 10 -17.43 28.24 -8.00
N ARG A 11 -16.16 28.45 -8.32
CA ARG A 11 -15.67 28.59 -9.70
C ARG A 11 -14.95 27.35 -10.24
N LYS A 12 -14.94 26.24 -9.50
CA LYS A 12 -14.27 25.01 -9.90
C LYS A 12 -15.26 24.06 -10.55
N LEU A 13 -14.84 23.41 -11.64
CA LEU A 13 -15.57 22.28 -12.23
C LEU A 13 -15.34 21.03 -11.39
N TYR A 14 -16.40 20.26 -11.13
CA TYR A 14 -16.37 19.01 -10.38
C TYR A 14 -16.88 17.84 -11.21
N ILE A 15 -16.23 16.68 -11.10
CA ILE A 15 -16.84 15.43 -11.52
C ILE A 15 -17.81 14.97 -10.44
N VAL A 16 -18.98 14.53 -10.82
CA VAL A 16 -19.93 13.85 -9.93
C VAL A 16 -20.07 12.40 -10.38
N GLY A 17 -19.71 11.47 -9.52
CA GLY A 17 -19.93 10.03 -9.76
C GLY A 17 -21.38 9.68 -9.44
N VAL A 18 -22.20 9.40 -10.46
CA VAL A 18 -23.64 9.13 -10.34
C VAL A 18 -23.95 7.70 -10.75
N SER A 19 -24.59 6.93 -9.87
CA SER A 19 -24.98 5.54 -10.13
C SER A 19 -26.43 5.38 -10.66
N GLY A 20 -27.26 6.41 -10.55
CA GLY A 20 -28.70 6.33 -10.81
C GLY A 20 -29.55 6.11 -9.56
N GLY A 21 -28.95 5.65 -8.46
CA GLY A 21 -29.65 5.46 -7.18
C GLY A 21 -29.86 6.76 -6.40
N VAL A 22 -30.78 6.70 -5.42
CA VAL A 22 -31.26 7.85 -4.64
C VAL A 22 -30.15 8.74 -4.10
N ASP A 23 -29.09 8.19 -3.52
CA ASP A 23 -28.00 8.93 -2.88
C ASP A 23 -27.22 9.80 -3.89
N SER A 24 -26.93 9.23 -5.04
CA SER A 24 -26.18 9.89 -6.09
C SER A 24 -27.01 10.92 -6.87
N MET A 25 -28.31 10.65 -7.06
CA MET A 25 -29.25 11.57 -7.73
C MET A 25 -29.57 12.76 -6.83
N ALA A 26 -29.78 12.53 -5.53
CA ALA A 26 -29.94 13.61 -4.54
C ALA A 26 -28.69 14.52 -4.50
N LEU A 27 -27.49 13.93 -4.46
CA LEU A 27 -26.23 14.70 -4.50
C LEU A 27 -26.15 15.57 -5.76
N LEU A 28 -26.42 14.98 -6.92
CA LEU A 28 -26.36 15.66 -8.21
C LEU A 28 -27.30 16.87 -8.23
N ASP A 29 -28.56 16.66 -7.87
CA ASP A 29 -29.56 17.75 -7.86
C ASP A 29 -29.19 18.84 -6.87
N MET A 30 -28.83 18.52 -5.63
CA MET A 30 -28.46 19.50 -4.61
C MET A 30 -27.27 20.38 -5.04
N LEU A 31 -26.28 19.80 -5.70
CA LEU A 31 -25.13 20.52 -6.21
C LEU A 31 -25.51 21.41 -7.39
N HIS A 32 -26.36 20.91 -8.28
CA HIS A 32 -26.88 21.68 -9.43
C HIS A 32 -27.71 22.88 -8.99
N GLN A 33 -28.64 22.70 -8.05
CA GLN A 33 -29.47 23.76 -7.49
C GLN A 33 -28.65 24.85 -6.76
N GLN A 34 -27.47 24.49 -6.22
CA GLN A 34 -26.52 25.44 -5.62
C GLN A 34 -25.61 26.12 -6.64
N GLY A 35 -25.77 25.84 -7.94
CA GLY A 35 -25.04 26.51 -9.02
C GLY A 35 -23.62 26.06 -9.24
N TYR A 36 -23.21 24.87 -8.73
CA TYR A 36 -21.87 24.32 -9.00
C TYR A 36 -21.71 23.88 -10.45
N SER A 37 -20.53 24.10 -11.01
CA SER A 37 -20.18 23.60 -12.34
C SER A 37 -19.87 22.11 -12.23
N LEU A 38 -20.65 21.28 -12.92
CA LEU A 38 -20.61 19.82 -12.78
C LEU A 38 -20.36 19.13 -14.12
N HIS A 39 -19.66 17.99 -14.07
CA HIS A 39 -19.60 17.01 -15.15
C HIS A 39 -19.94 15.64 -14.57
N VAL A 40 -21.05 15.05 -15.00
CA VAL A 40 -21.51 13.75 -14.47
C VAL A 40 -20.74 12.61 -15.12
N CYS A 41 -20.32 11.64 -14.29
CA CYS A 41 -19.72 10.39 -14.74
C CYS A 41 -20.55 9.20 -14.24
N HIS A 42 -21.08 8.41 -15.17
CA HIS A 42 -21.81 7.17 -14.89
C HIS A 42 -21.05 5.97 -15.47
N VAL A 43 -21.03 4.84 -14.73
CA VAL A 43 -20.43 3.57 -15.21
C VAL A 43 -21.49 2.49 -15.16
N ASN A 44 -21.91 2.01 -16.33
CA ASN A 44 -22.79 0.85 -16.45
C ASN A 44 -21.97 -0.43 -16.58
N TYR A 45 -22.14 -1.34 -15.62
CA TYR A 45 -21.44 -2.64 -15.58
C TYR A 45 -22.26 -3.79 -16.22
N HIS A 46 -23.49 -3.52 -16.64
CA HIS A 46 -24.44 -4.51 -17.16
C HIS A 46 -24.56 -5.77 -16.28
N LEU A 47 -24.46 -5.58 -14.96
CA LEU A 47 -24.53 -6.69 -13.99
C LEU A 47 -25.95 -7.22 -13.81
N ARG A 48 -26.91 -6.33 -13.86
CA ARG A 48 -28.34 -6.57 -13.67
C ARG A 48 -29.10 -6.35 -14.96
N HIS A 49 -30.27 -6.94 -15.06
CA HIS A 49 -31.15 -6.77 -16.21
C HIS A 49 -31.64 -5.31 -16.38
N ASP A 50 -31.78 -4.61 -15.26
CA ASP A 50 -32.28 -3.24 -15.13
C ASP A 50 -31.19 -2.15 -15.05
N SER A 51 -29.91 -2.52 -15.23
CA SER A 51 -28.80 -1.55 -15.16
C SER A 51 -28.82 -0.47 -16.25
N ASP A 52 -29.53 -0.71 -17.35
CA ASP A 52 -29.74 0.27 -18.39
C ASP A 52 -30.78 1.34 -17.99
N GLU A 53 -31.70 1.02 -17.06
CA GLU A 53 -32.63 1.98 -16.49
C GLU A 53 -31.90 3.01 -15.61
N ASP A 54 -30.92 2.57 -14.80
CA ASP A 54 -30.03 3.47 -14.05
C ASP A 54 -29.37 4.49 -14.98
N MET A 55 -28.83 4.02 -16.11
CA MET A 55 -28.19 4.88 -17.11
C MET A 55 -29.16 5.86 -17.74
N GLN A 56 -30.37 5.42 -18.09
CA GLN A 56 -31.41 6.28 -18.68
C GLN A 56 -31.85 7.36 -17.72
N VAL A 57 -32.04 7.06 -16.44
CA VAL A 57 -32.37 8.05 -15.39
C VAL A 57 -31.30 9.15 -15.34
N VAL A 58 -30.02 8.77 -15.29
CA VAL A 58 -28.91 9.73 -15.24
C VAL A 58 -28.84 10.58 -16.51
N GLN A 59 -28.96 9.96 -17.69
CA GLN A 59 -28.93 10.68 -18.98
C GLN A 59 -30.07 11.67 -19.09
N SER A 60 -31.30 11.23 -18.80
CA SER A 60 -32.50 12.07 -18.91
C SER A 60 -32.40 13.30 -17.99
N TYR A 61 -31.96 13.09 -16.74
CA TYR A 61 -31.75 14.18 -15.80
C TYR A 61 -30.67 15.16 -16.29
N CYS A 62 -29.54 14.68 -16.78
CA CYS A 62 -28.48 15.53 -17.30
C CYS A 62 -28.91 16.35 -18.54
N LEU A 63 -29.66 15.72 -19.45
CA LEU A 63 -30.17 16.41 -20.64
C LEU A 63 -31.19 17.50 -20.29
N GLN A 64 -32.11 17.21 -19.38
CA GLN A 64 -33.13 18.17 -18.92
C GLN A 64 -32.50 19.39 -18.24
N ASN A 65 -31.43 19.19 -17.49
CA ASN A 65 -30.77 20.26 -16.73
C ASN A 65 -29.50 20.80 -17.42
N GLN A 66 -29.24 20.43 -18.67
CA GLN A 66 -28.08 20.86 -19.48
C GLN A 66 -26.73 20.61 -18.78
N ILE A 67 -26.63 19.53 -18.03
CA ILE A 67 -25.39 19.13 -17.31
C ILE A 67 -24.54 18.23 -18.22
N PRO A 68 -23.28 18.59 -18.49
CA PRO A 68 -22.37 17.72 -19.25
C PRO A 68 -22.18 16.36 -18.56
N TYR A 69 -22.17 15.27 -19.32
CA TYR A 69 -22.00 13.94 -18.78
C TYR A 69 -21.13 13.05 -19.67
N SER A 70 -20.58 12.02 -19.09
CA SER A 70 -19.85 10.94 -19.75
C SER A 70 -20.28 9.59 -19.17
N ILE A 71 -20.53 8.65 -20.05
CA ILE A 71 -20.91 7.28 -19.69
C ILE A 71 -19.82 6.32 -20.11
N LYS A 72 -19.55 5.34 -19.26
CA LYS A 72 -18.69 4.18 -19.57
C LYS A 72 -19.51 2.91 -19.43
N GLU A 73 -19.67 2.21 -20.52
CA GLU A 73 -20.17 0.84 -20.53
C GLU A 73 -19.02 -0.15 -20.36
N VAL A 74 -19.23 -1.19 -19.57
CA VAL A 74 -18.21 -2.20 -19.23
C VAL A 74 -18.75 -3.57 -19.61
N ASN A 75 -18.12 -4.24 -20.56
CA ASN A 75 -18.51 -5.59 -20.98
C ASN A 75 -18.27 -6.60 -19.85
N LYS A 76 -19.21 -7.54 -19.67
CA LYS A 76 -19.14 -8.62 -18.66
C LYS A 76 -17.86 -9.44 -18.75
N GLU A 77 -17.28 -9.56 -19.94
CA GLU A 77 -16.02 -10.27 -20.21
C GLU A 77 -14.78 -9.55 -19.62
N SER A 78 -14.91 -8.25 -19.31
CA SER A 78 -13.81 -7.41 -18.81
C SER A 78 -13.46 -7.65 -17.35
N TYR A 79 -14.31 -8.33 -16.60
CA TYR A 79 -14.01 -8.68 -15.21
C TYR A 79 -13.89 -10.20 -15.06
N GLN A 80 -12.65 -10.61 -14.82
CA GLN A 80 -12.33 -12.01 -14.55
C GLN A 80 -12.94 -12.47 -13.21
N LYS A 81 -13.13 -13.77 -13.04
CA LYS A 81 -13.54 -14.40 -11.78
C LYS A 81 -12.63 -13.91 -10.63
N GLY A 82 -13.20 -13.20 -9.66
CA GLY A 82 -12.48 -12.64 -8.52
C GLY A 82 -13.30 -11.61 -7.78
N ASN A 83 -12.67 -10.77 -6.98
CA ASN A 83 -13.34 -9.71 -6.21
C ASN A 83 -13.85 -8.59 -7.14
N PHE A 84 -15.07 -8.79 -7.68
CA PHE A 84 -15.74 -7.85 -8.59
C PHE A 84 -15.77 -6.42 -8.02
N GLN A 85 -16.07 -6.27 -6.73
CA GLN A 85 -16.18 -4.94 -6.11
C GLN A 85 -14.87 -4.14 -6.22
N ASN A 86 -13.71 -4.81 -6.04
CA ASN A 86 -12.41 -4.16 -6.21
C ASN A 86 -12.15 -3.80 -7.69
N GLN A 87 -12.48 -4.67 -8.63
CA GLN A 87 -12.30 -4.40 -10.05
C GLN A 87 -13.21 -3.26 -10.52
N ALA A 88 -14.48 -3.25 -10.13
CA ALA A 88 -15.43 -2.19 -10.40
C ALA A 88 -14.95 -0.84 -9.82
N ARG A 89 -14.37 -0.87 -8.62
CA ARG A 89 -13.77 0.32 -8.02
C ARG A 89 -12.61 0.86 -8.87
N VAL A 90 -11.69 0.02 -9.30
CA VAL A 90 -10.55 0.42 -10.16
C VAL A 90 -11.05 0.99 -11.47
N ILE A 91 -11.99 0.34 -12.15
CA ILE A 91 -12.58 0.81 -13.42
C ILE A 91 -13.20 2.18 -13.23
N ARG A 92 -14.01 2.37 -12.17
CA ARG A 92 -14.70 3.62 -11.86
C ARG A 92 -13.72 4.78 -11.65
N TYR A 93 -12.74 4.61 -10.78
CA TYR A 93 -11.77 5.67 -10.50
C TYR A 93 -10.84 5.95 -11.67
N THR A 94 -10.47 4.94 -12.45
CA THR A 94 -9.71 5.15 -13.70
C THR A 94 -10.52 5.97 -14.70
N PHE A 95 -11.83 5.70 -14.83
CA PHE A 95 -12.72 6.47 -15.69
C PHE A 95 -12.85 7.92 -15.20
N PHE A 96 -13.09 8.15 -13.93
CA PHE A 96 -13.13 9.49 -13.35
C PHE A 96 -11.85 10.27 -13.61
N TYR A 97 -10.69 9.64 -13.43
CA TYR A 97 -9.39 10.25 -13.73
C TYR A 97 -9.27 10.63 -15.22
N THR A 98 -9.65 9.72 -16.11
CA THR A 98 -9.59 9.97 -17.56
C THR A 98 -10.47 11.17 -17.97
N ILE A 99 -11.70 11.21 -17.49
CA ILE A 99 -12.62 12.33 -17.76
C ILE A 99 -12.10 13.61 -17.08
N GLY A 100 -11.64 13.52 -15.84
CA GLY A 100 -11.09 14.69 -15.13
C GLY A 100 -9.95 15.35 -15.88
N ARG A 101 -9.03 14.56 -16.42
CA ARG A 101 -7.94 15.06 -17.28
C ARG A 101 -8.47 15.75 -18.55
N LYS A 102 -9.54 15.21 -19.14
CA LYS A 102 -10.16 15.75 -20.36
C LYS A 102 -10.87 17.08 -20.11
N VAL A 103 -11.57 17.21 -18.99
CA VAL A 103 -12.37 18.41 -18.66
C VAL A 103 -11.65 19.40 -17.75
N GLY A 104 -10.41 19.12 -17.34
CA GLY A 104 -9.58 20.04 -16.58
C GLY A 104 -9.85 20.08 -15.06
N THR A 105 -10.27 18.97 -14.46
CA THR A 105 -10.48 18.88 -13.00
C THR A 105 -9.85 17.62 -12.40
N ASP A 106 -9.44 17.71 -11.15
CA ASP A 106 -8.88 16.64 -10.34
C ASP A 106 -9.79 16.25 -9.15
N THR A 107 -10.99 16.81 -9.07
CA THR A 107 -11.86 16.65 -7.91
C THR A 107 -13.16 15.96 -8.29
N VAL A 108 -13.49 14.92 -7.53
CA VAL A 108 -14.67 14.05 -7.74
C VAL A 108 -15.55 14.08 -6.49
N LEU A 109 -16.84 14.27 -6.69
CA LEU A 109 -17.88 14.24 -5.65
C LEU A 109 -18.61 12.90 -5.71
N ILE A 110 -18.81 12.25 -4.56
CA ILE A 110 -19.45 10.93 -4.45
C ILE A 110 -20.50 10.95 -3.34
N GLY A 111 -21.63 10.31 -3.60
CA GLY A 111 -22.82 10.27 -2.72
C GLY A 111 -22.74 9.30 -1.54
N HIS A 112 -21.56 9.11 -0.89
CA HIS A 112 -21.52 8.38 0.37
C HIS A 112 -22.17 9.23 1.48
N HIS A 113 -22.98 8.59 2.31
CA HIS A 113 -23.82 9.23 3.32
C HIS A 113 -23.52 8.72 4.74
N LEU A 114 -24.28 9.19 5.74
CA LEU A 114 -24.05 8.90 7.16
C LEU A 114 -24.13 7.40 7.47
N ASP A 115 -25.07 6.68 6.86
CA ASP A 115 -25.20 5.24 7.10
C ASP A 115 -23.97 4.47 6.57
N ASP A 116 -23.41 4.84 5.42
CA ASP A 116 -22.13 4.29 4.94
C ASP A 116 -20.97 4.56 5.91
N GLN A 117 -21.00 5.74 6.55
CA GLN A 117 -20.00 6.11 7.56
C GLN A 117 -20.10 5.19 8.78
N LEU A 118 -21.33 4.95 9.28
CA LEU A 118 -21.60 4.06 10.40
C LEU A 118 -21.18 2.62 10.11
N GLU A 119 -21.57 2.09 8.94
CA GLU A 119 -21.17 0.75 8.48
C GLU A 119 -19.62 0.62 8.47
N THR A 120 -18.95 1.61 7.89
CA THR A 120 -17.49 1.59 7.76
C THR A 120 -16.82 1.65 9.12
N VAL A 121 -17.24 2.53 10.02
CA VAL A 121 -16.71 2.63 11.39
C VAL A 121 -16.89 1.31 12.14
N TYR A 122 -18.10 0.73 12.10
CA TYR A 122 -18.40 -0.55 12.75
C TYR A 122 -17.50 -1.67 12.24
N MET A 123 -17.39 -1.83 10.91
CA MET A 123 -16.55 -2.85 10.30
C MET A 123 -15.06 -2.67 10.62
N GLN A 124 -14.56 -1.44 10.70
CA GLN A 124 -13.18 -1.16 11.03
C GLN A 124 -12.89 -1.45 12.51
N GLN A 125 -13.80 -1.08 13.40
CA GLN A 125 -13.67 -1.38 14.83
C GLN A 125 -13.75 -2.90 15.11
N SER A 126 -14.71 -3.61 14.50
CA SER A 126 -14.82 -5.06 14.66
C SER A 126 -13.60 -5.84 14.14
N ARG A 127 -12.93 -5.32 13.14
CA ARG A 127 -11.67 -5.87 12.58
C ARG A 127 -10.43 -5.36 13.30
N ASN A 128 -10.58 -4.50 14.30
CA ASN A 128 -9.48 -3.86 15.00
C ASN A 128 -8.44 -3.22 14.05
N ILE A 129 -8.94 -2.47 13.03
CA ILE A 129 -8.10 -1.79 12.04
C ILE A 129 -7.36 -0.62 12.71
N ASN A 130 -6.11 -0.41 12.32
CA ASN A 130 -5.34 0.75 12.75
C ASN A 130 -5.57 1.97 11.84
N GLY A 131 -5.19 3.16 12.29
CA GLY A 131 -5.30 4.41 11.53
C GLY A 131 -6.62 5.15 11.74
N LEU A 132 -7.04 5.94 10.75
CA LEU A 132 -8.28 6.71 10.81
C LEU A 132 -9.51 5.81 10.60
N LEU A 133 -10.49 5.97 11.45
CA LEU A 133 -11.77 5.27 11.37
C LEU A 133 -12.78 6.03 10.50
N GLY A 134 -13.63 5.28 9.82
CA GLY A 134 -14.67 5.81 8.94
C GLY A 134 -14.16 6.25 7.56
N ILE A 135 -15.09 6.72 6.77
CA ILE A 135 -14.83 7.27 5.44
C ILE A 135 -14.24 8.67 5.59
N GLN A 136 -13.08 8.90 5.02
CA GLN A 136 -12.41 10.20 5.07
C GLN A 136 -12.88 11.11 3.91
N SER A 137 -13.15 12.40 4.20
CA SER A 137 -13.46 13.42 3.20
C SER A 137 -12.74 14.73 3.60
N PRO A 138 -11.87 15.29 2.73
CA PRO A 138 -11.42 14.73 1.46
C PRO A 138 -10.54 13.48 1.62
N SER A 139 -10.42 12.69 0.55
CA SER A 139 -9.46 11.59 0.43
C SER A 139 -8.82 11.59 -0.96
N TYR A 140 -7.65 10.93 -1.12
CA TYR A 140 -6.89 10.96 -2.36
C TYR A 140 -6.85 9.56 -2.98
N VAL A 141 -7.25 9.45 -4.25
CA VAL A 141 -7.27 8.20 -5.02
C VAL A 141 -6.84 8.50 -6.46
N HIS A 142 -5.86 7.78 -7.00
CA HIS A 142 -5.38 7.95 -8.39
C HIS A 142 -5.10 9.41 -8.79
N ASN A 143 -4.43 10.17 -7.92
CA ASN A 143 -4.14 11.61 -8.11
C ASN A 143 -5.40 12.49 -8.21
N MET A 144 -6.54 12.05 -7.69
CA MET A 144 -7.77 12.82 -7.58
C MET A 144 -8.13 13.06 -6.12
N THR A 145 -8.73 14.20 -5.85
CA THR A 145 -9.36 14.53 -4.58
C THR A 145 -10.81 14.05 -4.60
N ILE A 146 -11.17 13.17 -3.67
CA ILE A 146 -12.52 12.65 -3.53
C ILE A 146 -13.20 13.32 -2.34
N ILE A 147 -14.28 14.04 -2.60
CA ILE A 147 -15.08 14.74 -1.58
C ILE A 147 -16.45 14.05 -1.48
N ARG A 148 -16.99 14.00 -0.27
CA ARG A 148 -18.27 13.32 0.04
C ARG A 148 -19.17 14.24 0.83
N PRO A 149 -19.94 15.10 0.14
CA PRO A 149 -20.74 16.14 0.79
C PRO A 149 -21.89 15.61 1.65
N LEU A 150 -22.28 14.35 1.49
CA LEU A 150 -23.42 13.72 2.18
C LEU A 150 -23.05 12.94 3.45
N LEU A 151 -21.79 12.95 3.89
CA LEU A 151 -21.34 12.10 5.04
C LEU A 151 -22.04 12.41 6.38
N GLN A 152 -22.74 13.52 6.49
CA GLN A 152 -23.51 13.89 7.68
C GLN A 152 -25.04 13.76 7.48
N VAL A 153 -25.49 13.36 6.29
CA VAL A 153 -26.89 13.23 5.91
C VAL A 153 -27.30 11.76 6.00
N CYS A 154 -28.40 11.43 6.67
CA CYS A 154 -28.89 10.07 6.74
C CYS A 154 -29.67 9.69 5.46
N LYS A 155 -29.72 8.40 5.17
CA LYS A 155 -30.39 7.89 3.95
C LYS A 155 -31.87 8.26 3.86
N GLN A 156 -32.56 8.30 4.98
CA GLN A 156 -33.99 8.69 5.04
C GLN A 156 -34.19 10.14 4.58
N GLU A 157 -33.30 11.06 4.91
CA GLU A 157 -33.36 12.44 4.45
C GLU A 157 -33.15 12.53 2.93
N LEU A 158 -32.34 11.65 2.33
CA LEU A 158 -32.12 11.60 0.89
C LEU A 158 -33.37 11.11 0.15
N TYR A 159 -34.04 10.08 0.68
CA TYR A 159 -35.33 9.65 0.15
C TYR A 159 -36.38 10.77 0.20
N ALA A 160 -36.55 11.40 1.36
CA ALA A 160 -37.49 12.51 1.52
C ALA A 160 -37.19 13.65 0.53
N TYR A 161 -35.90 14.01 0.38
CA TYR A 161 -35.47 15.04 -0.56
C TYR A 161 -35.85 14.69 -2.01
N CYS A 162 -35.57 13.48 -2.46
CA CYS A 162 -35.91 13.07 -3.82
C CYS A 162 -37.41 13.03 -4.06
N GLN A 163 -38.22 12.62 -3.07
CA GLN A 163 -39.68 12.62 -3.15
C GLN A 163 -40.22 14.04 -3.21
N ASP A 164 -39.81 14.94 -2.31
CA ASP A 164 -40.26 16.31 -2.21
C ASP A 164 -39.95 17.12 -3.51
N ASN A 165 -38.79 16.88 -4.08
CA ASN A 165 -38.32 17.58 -5.27
C ASN A 165 -38.59 16.81 -6.57
N LYS A 166 -39.25 15.66 -6.53
CA LYS A 166 -39.58 14.78 -7.67
C LYS A 166 -38.34 14.39 -8.49
N ILE A 167 -37.23 14.14 -7.81
CA ILE A 167 -35.98 13.73 -8.45
C ILE A 167 -36.09 12.25 -8.85
N PRO A 168 -35.90 11.90 -10.13
CA PRO A 168 -35.97 10.52 -10.57
C PRO A 168 -34.76 9.73 -10.04
N TYR A 169 -34.97 8.54 -9.57
CA TYR A 169 -33.94 7.56 -9.21
C TYR A 169 -34.45 6.15 -9.43
N HIS A 170 -33.54 5.22 -9.59
CA HIS A 170 -33.85 3.79 -9.67
C HIS A 170 -33.42 3.07 -8.38
N GLU A 171 -34.24 2.15 -7.87
CA GLU A 171 -33.92 1.37 -6.67
C GLU A 171 -33.19 0.08 -7.00
N ASP A 172 -32.06 -0.11 -6.35
CA ASP A 172 -31.25 -1.33 -6.48
C ASP A 172 -31.76 -2.41 -5.51
N TYR A 173 -32.55 -3.35 -6.00
CA TYR A 173 -33.07 -4.49 -5.20
C TYR A 173 -31.98 -5.40 -4.66
N THR A 174 -30.77 -5.42 -5.22
CA THR A 174 -29.64 -6.22 -4.72
C THR A 174 -29.08 -5.73 -3.40
N ASN A 175 -29.40 -4.51 -2.99
CA ASN A 175 -29.04 -3.96 -1.67
C ASN A 175 -29.65 -4.74 -0.49
N PHE A 176 -30.63 -5.60 -0.72
CA PHE A 176 -31.27 -6.45 0.30
C PHE A 176 -30.64 -7.84 0.42
N GLN A 177 -29.67 -8.21 -0.43
CA GLN A 177 -28.95 -9.48 -0.32
C GLN A 177 -27.91 -9.41 0.80
N THR A 178 -27.74 -10.51 1.56
CA THR A 178 -26.84 -10.56 2.74
C THR A 178 -25.56 -11.37 2.46
N ASP A 179 -25.25 -11.62 1.20
CA ASP A 179 -24.15 -12.50 0.79
C ASP A 179 -22.75 -11.90 1.05
N PHE A 180 -22.67 -10.57 1.21
CA PHE A 180 -21.42 -9.88 1.49
C PHE A 180 -21.39 -9.32 2.91
N THR A 181 -20.22 -9.28 3.52
CA THR A 181 -20.01 -8.80 4.89
C THR A 181 -20.60 -7.40 5.13
N ARG A 182 -20.54 -6.50 4.13
CA ARG A 182 -21.05 -5.14 4.24
C ARG A 182 -22.59 -5.12 4.25
N ASP A 183 -23.21 -5.91 3.40
CA ASP A 183 -24.67 -5.99 3.30
C ASP A 183 -25.26 -6.61 4.58
N TYR A 184 -24.58 -7.60 5.17
CA TYR A 184 -24.95 -8.11 6.50
C TYR A 184 -24.88 -7.02 7.58
N VAL A 185 -23.80 -6.22 7.61
CA VAL A 185 -23.69 -5.12 8.58
C VAL A 185 -24.80 -4.10 8.36
N ARG A 186 -25.08 -3.72 7.11
CA ARG A 186 -26.15 -2.77 6.74
C ARG A 186 -27.54 -3.29 7.18
N ASN A 187 -27.90 -4.47 6.71
CA ASN A 187 -29.27 -4.97 6.81
C ASN A 187 -29.59 -5.58 8.18
N VAL A 188 -28.60 -6.18 8.84
CA VAL A 188 -28.79 -6.85 10.12
C VAL A 188 -28.29 -5.98 11.27
N ILE A 189 -27.00 -5.64 11.28
CA ILE A 189 -26.40 -4.98 12.44
C ILE A 189 -26.92 -3.55 12.61
N MET A 190 -26.87 -2.72 11.55
CA MET A 190 -27.29 -1.31 11.65
C MET A 190 -28.76 -1.16 11.98
N GLY A 191 -29.60 -2.14 11.61
CA GLY A 191 -31.01 -2.19 11.98
C GLY A 191 -31.27 -2.47 13.48
N THR A 192 -30.36 -3.17 14.15
CA THR A 192 -30.47 -3.47 15.59
C THR A 192 -29.96 -2.35 16.50
N LEU A 193 -29.13 -1.45 15.98
CA LEU A 193 -28.56 -0.36 16.77
C LEU A 193 -29.57 0.76 17.01
N THR A 194 -29.70 1.17 18.26
CA THR A 194 -30.45 2.38 18.62
C THR A 194 -29.76 3.64 18.10
N GLN A 195 -30.50 4.74 18.01
CA GLN A 195 -29.94 6.04 17.61
C GLN A 195 -28.81 6.49 18.56
N GLN A 196 -28.94 6.22 19.85
CA GLN A 196 -27.92 6.51 20.84
C GLN A 196 -26.64 5.70 20.55
N GLN A 197 -26.75 4.41 20.29
CA GLN A 197 -25.59 3.57 19.96
C GLN A 197 -24.89 4.02 18.66
N LYS A 198 -25.65 4.45 17.65
CA LYS A 198 -25.10 5.03 16.40
C LYS A 198 -24.33 6.33 16.69
N GLN A 199 -24.88 7.21 17.53
CA GLN A 199 -24.20 8.43 17.95
C GLN A 199 -22.92 8.15 18.75
N GLU A 200 -22.95 7.20 19.68
CA GLU A 200 -21.78 6.79 20.47
C GLU A 200 -20.67 6.20 19.57
N LEU A 201 -21.04 5.42 18.56
CA LEU A 201 -20.11 4.86 17.56
C LEU A 201 -19.39 5.98 16.82
N LEU A 202 -20.12 7.01 16.34
CA LEU A 202 -19.55 8.17 15.66
C LEU A 202 -18.69 9.03 16.60
N ALA A 203 -19.15 9.29 17.81
CA ALA A 203 -18.42 10.08 18.81
C ALA A 203 -17.09 9.39 19.17
N THR A 204 -17.11 8.08 19.38
CA THR A 204 -15.92 7.29 19.70
C THR A 204 -14.92 7.32 18.52
N SER A 205 -15.40 7.17 17.29
CA SER A 205 -14.55 7.25 16.11
C SER A 205 -13.96 8.65 15.91
N ALA A 206 -14.72 9.71 16.15
CA ALA A 206 -14.25 11.07 16.06
C ALA A 206 -13.15 11.37 17.11
N LYS A 207 -13.33 10.93 18.36
CA LYS A 207 -12.31 11.04 19.42
C LYS A 207 -11.04 10.30 19.06
N HIS A 208 -11.16 9.05 18.57
CA HIS A 208 -10.02 8.27 18.08
C HIS A 208 -9.29 8.99 16.95
N ASN A 209 -10.01 9.50 15.96
CA ASN A 209 -9.44 10.19 14.81
C ASN A 209 -8.70 11.49 15.22
N ALA A 210 -9.26 12.25 16.16
CA ALA A 210 -8.61 13.45 16.69
C ALA A 210 -7.29 13.11 17.37
N GLN A 211 -7.27 12.07 18.21
CA GLN A 211 -6.06 11.59 18.86
C GLN A 211 -5.03 11.07 17.84
N TYR A 212 -5.46 10.26 16.88
CA TYR A 212 -4.58 9.72 15.83
C TYR A 212 -3.96 10.84 14.98
N LYS A 213 -4.75 11.85 14.58
CA LYS A 213 -4.23 13.03 13.85
C LYS A 213 -3.17 13.79 14.66
N LYS A 214 -3.35 13.91 15.99
CA LYS A 214 -2.35 14.51 16.89
C LYS A 214 -1.04 13.70 16.86
N LEU A 215 -1.12 12.39 17.04
CA LEU A 215 0.04 11.49 16.96
C LEU A 215 0.75 11.56 15.60
N CYS A 216 0.01 11.60 14.50
CA CYS A 216 0.58 11.77 13.16
C CYS A 216 1.33 13.11 13.02
N LYS A 217 0.78 14.20 13.59
CA LYS A 217 1.45 15.52 13.57
C LYS A 217 2.78 15.47 14.34
N GLU A 218 2.79 14.85 15.51
CA GLU A 218 4.01 14.67 16.33
C GLU A 218 5.03 13.73 15.64
N ALA A 219 4.54 12.67 14.97
CA ALA A 219 5.36 11.69 14.24
C ALA A 219 5.88 12.19 12.89
N ASN A 220 5.40 13.33 12.38
CA ASN A 220 5.66 13.80 11.00
C ASN A 220 7.15 13.90 10.66
N LYS A 221 8.00 14.33 11.61
CA LYS A 221 9.47 14.38 11.41
C LYS A 221 10.07 13.01 11.12
N TYR A 222 9.52 11.94 11.70
CA TYR A 222 9.94 10.55 11.46
C TYR A 222 9.42 10.04 10.11
N PHE A 223 8.19 10.43 9.72
CA PHE A 223 7.65 10.12 8.39
C PHE A 223 8.53 10.69 7.28
N GLN A 224 8.86 11.98 7.36
CA GLN A 224 9.75 12.64 6.41
C GLN A 224 11.15 12.03 6.39
N ARG A 225 11.65 11.56 7.56
CA ARG A 225 12.94 10.87 7.63
C ARG A 225 12.86 9.53 6.93
N TYR A 226 11.80 8.74 7.19
CA TYR A 226 11.58 7.47 6.52
C TYR A 226 11.48 7.61 5.00
N ASP A 227 10.72 8.60 4.53
CA ASP A 227 10.54 8.84 3.08
C ASP A 227 11.85 9.19 2.37
N ARG A 228 12.79 9.85 3.08
CA ARG A 228 14.10 10.23 2.53
C ARG A 228 15.13 9.11 2.55
N GLN A 229 15.22 8.36 3.63
CA GLN A 229 16.33 7.40 3.85
C GLN A 229 15.89 5.93 3.86
N GLY A 230 14.58 5.65 3.88
CA GLY A 230 14.03 4.30 3.81
C GLY A 230 14.06 3.50 5.13
N TYR A 231 14.53 4.09 6.23
CA TYR A 231 14.58 3.43 7.55
C TYR A 231 14.36 4.43 8.69
N ILE A 232 14.05 3.90 9.87
CA ILE A 232 13.94 4.67 11.14
C ILE A 232 14.83 4.01 12.18
N ASN A 233 15.58 4.82 12.93
CA ASN A 233 16.28 4.38 14.13
C ASN A 233 15.32 4.44 15.32
N ILE A 234 14.99 3.30 15.92
CA ILE A 234 14.01 3.20 17.02
C ILE A 234 14.51 3.84 18.35
N ALA A 235 15.83 3.91 18.55
CA ALA A 235 16.40 4.56 19.75
C ALA A 235 16.08 6.07 19.80
N GLU A 236 15.75 6.67 18.66
CA GLU A 236 15.38 8.09 18.56
C GLU A 236 13.86 8.33 18.62
N VAL A 237 13.05 7.25 18.65
CA VAL A 237 11.59 7.31 18.59
C VAL A 237 11.00 7.20 20.00
N PRO A 238 10.18 8.14 20.45
CA PRO A 238 9.38 7.97 21.66
C PRO A 238 8.46 6.76 21.55
N GLU A 239 8.40 5.96 22.61
CA GLU A 239 7.63 4.70 22.60
C GLU A 239 6.17 4.88 22.18
N TYR A 240 5.49 5.93 22.65
CA TYR A 240 4.10 6.21 22.35
C TYR A 240 3.83 6.57 20.88
N LEU A 241 4.87 6.90 20.09
CA LEU A 241 4.76 7.15 18.63
C LEU A 241 5.04 5.93 17.78
N LEU A 242 5.62 4.88 18.35
CA LEU A 242 6.14 3.73 17.61
C LEU A 242 5.02 3.02 16.81
N GLU A 243 3.85 2.84 17.42
CA GLU A 243 2.68 2.25 16.74
C GLU A 243 2.28 3.05 15.50
N THR A 244 2.20 4.37 15.63
CA THR A 244 1.84 5.29 14.54
C THR A 244 2.87 5.26 13.41
N ILE A 245 4.15 5.21 13.74
CA ILE A 245 5.25 5.17 12.77
C ILE A 245 5.27 3.84 12.03
N ILE A 246 5.15 2.71 12.71
CA ILE A 246 5.10 1.39 12.10
C ILE A 246 3.90 1.29 11.14
N TYR A 247 2.73 1.76 11.57
CA TYR A 247 1.56 1.78 10.71
C TYR A 247 1.81 2.62 9.45
N TYR A 248 2.38 3.83 9.60
CA TYR A 248 2.75 4.69 8.47
C TYR A 248 3.67 3.96 7.49
N MET A 249 4.72 3.30 7.97
CA MET A 249 5.67 2.56 7.14
C MET A 249 4.98 1.44 6.35
N ILE A 250 4.11 0.67 7.00
CA ILE A 250 3.45 -0.49 6.38
C ILE A 250 2.41 -0.03 5.35
N GLN A 251 1.62 1.01 5.64
CA GLN A 251 0.57 1.49 4.72
C GLN A 251 1.13 2.04 3.40
N GLN A 252 2.41 2.45 3.35
CA GLN A 252 3.05 2.87 2.09
C GLN A 252 3.20 1.70 1.08
N LYS A 253 3.12 0.46 1.55
CA LYS A 253 3.37 -0.76 0.75
C LYS A 253 2.23 -1.76 0.78
N CYS A 254 1.33 -1.68 1.75
CA CYS A 254 0.21 -2.60 1.96
C CYS A 254 -1.11 -1.85 1.98
N ASP A 255 -2.19 -2.52 1.59
CA ASP A 255 -3.55 -2.01 1.76
C ASP A 255 -3.85 -1.75 3.26
N PRO A 256 -4.18 -0.51 3.65
CA PRO A 256 -4.47 -0.15 5.04
C PRO A 256 -5.55 -1.03 5.70
N THR A 257 -6.52 -1.54 4.93
CA THR A 257 -7.61 -2.40 5.44
C THR A 257 -7.12 -3.77 5.92
N ARG A 258 -5.88 -4.14 5.62
CA ARG A 258 -5.23 -5.38 6.05
C ARG A 258 -4.28 -5.20 7.21
N ILE A 259 -4.09 -3.97 7.69
CA ILE A 259 -3.17 -3.65 8.78
C ILE A 259 -3.97 -3.56 10.08
N THR A 260 -4.00 -4.66 10.83
CA THR A 260 -4.69 -4.71 12.13
C THR A 260 -3.81 -4.20 13.26
N LYS A 261 -4.44 -3.71 14.31
CA LYS A 261 -3.74 -3.30 15.55
C LYS A 261 -2.96 -4.47 16.16
N THR A 262 -3.52 -5.68 16.12
CA THR A 262 -2.85 -6.90 16.58
C THR A 262 -1.53 -7.16 15.85
N LEU A 263 -1.50 -6.97 14.52
CA LEU A 263 -0.26 -7.11 13.74
C LEU A 263 0.80 -6.10 14.19
N ILE A 264 0.41 -4.84 14.39
CA ILE A 264 1.35 -3.79 14.84
C ILE A 264 1.88 -4.09 16.26
N GLN A 265 1.00 -4.52 17.17
CA GLN A 265 1.39 -4.90 18.52
C GLN A 265 2.36 -6.10 18.54
N GLU A 266 2.14 -7.10 17.68
CA GLU A 266 3.08 -8.22 17.55
C GLU A 266 4.45 -7.75 17.03
N ILE A 267 4.48 -6.83 16.06
CA ILE A 267 5.73 -6.23 15.58
C ILE A 267 6.43 -5.49 16.73
N ILE A 268 5.72 -4.68 17.49
CA ILE A 268 6.27 -3.94 18.64
C ILE A 268 6.85 -4.90 19.69
N LYS A 269 6.10 -5.95 20.03
CA LYS A 269 6.58 -6.99 20.95
C LYS A 269 7.89 -7.63 20.48
N GLN A 270 8.01 -7.92 19.18
CA GLN A 270 9.24 -8.46 18.62
C GLN A 270 10.38 -7.43 18.63
N ILE A 271 10.10 -6.15 18.36
CA ILE A 271 11.09 -5.06 18.41
C ILE A 271 11.78 -5.01 19.78
N TYR A 272 11.03 -5.17 20.86
CA TYR A 272 11.56 -5.18 22.24
C TYR A 272 12.11 -6.53 22.70
N SER A 273 12.13 -7.56 21.85
CA SER A 273 12.78 -8.82 22.15
C SER A 273 14.31 -8.65 22.20
N THR A 274 14.99 -9.60 22.86
CA THR A 274 16.46 -9.61 22.95
C THR A 274 17.18 -9.88 21.62
N LYS A 275 16.42 -10.16 20.53
CA LYS A 275 16.98 -10.47 19.21
C LYS A 275 17.41 -9.18 18.51
N PRO A 276 18.68 -9.04 18.08
CA PRO A 276 19.14 -7.85 17.38
C PRO A 276 18.57 -7.73 15.97
N ASN A 277 18.15 -8.84 15.35
CA ASN A 277 17.61 -8.89 14.00
C ASN A 277 16.28 -9.63 14.01
N ILE A 278 15.24 -9.01 13.46
CA ILE A 278 13.87 -9.53 13.38
C ILE A 278 13.35 -9.39 11.96
N GLN A 279 12.54 -10.34 11.53
CA GLN A 279 11.81 -10.31 10.27
C GLN A 279 10.38 -10.77 10.52
N VAL A 280 9.41 -9.91 10.20
CA VAL A 280 7.98 -10.21 10.27
C VAL A 280 7.41 -10.19 8.86
N SER A 281 6.79 -11.28 8.44
CA SER A 281 6.12 -11.34 7.14
C SER A 281 4.83 -10.53 7.15
N LEU A 282 4.69 -9.67 6.15
CA LEU A 282 3.51 -8.86 5.89
C LEU A 282 2.81 -9.37 4.61
N PRO A 283 1.55 -8.98 4.35
CA PRO A 283 0.88 -9.26 3.08
C PRO A 283 1.69 -8.81 1.86
N LEU A 284 1.42 -9.39 0.68
CA LEU A 284 2.04 -9.05 -0.61
C LEU A 284 3.56 -9.33 -0.68
N ASN A 285 4.04 -10.36 0.02
CA ASN A 285 5.47 -10.71 0.04
C ASN A 285 6.37 -9.55 0.50
N ILE A 286 5.92 -8.82 1.50
CA ILE A 286 6.65 -7.74 2.12
C ILE A 286 7.17 -8.20 3.48
N LEU A 287 8.29 -7.67 3.91
CA LEU A 287 8.90 -7.92 5.22
C LEU A 287 9.02 -6.61 6.00
N PHE A 288 8.58 -6.64 7.25
CA PHE A 288 9.05 -5.69 8.25
C PHE A 288 10.35 -6.23 8.84
N ILE A 289 11.39 -5.42 8.82
CA ILE A 289 12.73 -5.81 9.25
C ILE A 289 13.21 -4.86 10.35
N LYS A 290 13.76 -5.44 11.42
CA LYS A 290 14.62 -4.73 12.37
C LYS A 290 16.03 -5.28 12.26
N GLU A 291 17.00 -4.39 12.09
CA GLU A 291 18.42 -4.71 12.16
C GLU A 291 19.08 -3.77 13.16
N TYR A 292 19.47 -4.32 14.30
CA TYR A 292 19.89 -3.56 15.48
C TYR A 292 18.80 -2.56 15.87
N ASP A 293 19.06 -1.25 15.80
CA ASP A 293 18.11 -0.19 16.13
C ASP A 293 17.38 0.38 14.92
N ASN A 294 17.66 -0.12 13.72
CA ASN A 294 17.02 0.35 12.50
C ASN A 294 15.84 -0.55 12.10
N ILE A 295 14.70 0.07 11.79
CA ILE A 295 13.52 -0.60 11.24
C ILE A 295 13.23 -0.09 9.83
N TYR A 296 12.81 -1.00 8.94
CA TYR A 296 12.45 -0.67 7.57
C TYR A 296 11.56 -1.74 6.93
N ILE A 297 10.97 -1.40 5.78
CA ILE A 297 10.14 -2.31 4.99
C ILE A 297 10.91 -2.72 3.73
N SER A 298 10.94 -4.01 3.44
CA SER A 298 11.56 -4.57 2.24
C SER A 298 10.61 -5.53 1.53
N LYS A 299 10.78 -5.71 0.23
CA LYS A 299 10.15 -6.84 -0.47
C LYS A 299 10.84 -8.13 -0.06
N LEU A 300 10.06 -9.20 0.05
CA LEU A 300 10.61 -10.54 0.16
C LEU A 300 11.23 -10.89 -1.20
N GLU A 301 12.50 -10.56 -1.37
CA GLU A 301 13.25 -11.04 -2.53
C GLU A 301 13.35 -12.57 -2.43
N ARG A 302 12.95 -13.27 -3.50
CA ARG A 302 13.27 -14.70 -3.61
C ARG A 302 14.77 -14.81 -3.48
N LYS A 303 15.25 -15.76 -2.68
CA LYS A 303 16.68 -16.07 -2.57
C LYS A 303 17.24 -16.19 -3.98
N ALA A 304 17.94 -15.19 -4.43
CA ALA A 304 18.66 -15.25 -5.69
C ALA A 304 19.95 -16.03 -5.41
N GLU A 305 19.82 -17.37 -5.39
CA GLU A 305 21.00 -18.23 -5.44
C GLU A 305 21.57 -18.13 -6.85
N TYR A 306 22.79 -17.72 -6.97
CA TYR A 306 23.50 -17.71 -8.25
C TYR A 306 24.79 -18.52 -8.13
N CYS A 307 25.19 -19.09 -9.23
CA CYS A 307 26.41 -19.88 -9.34
C CYS A 307 26.95 -19.73 -10.77
N LEU A 308 27.99 -18.89 -10.92
CA LEU A 308 28.58 -18.54 -12.20
C LEU A 308 29.97 -19.16 -12.29
N LYS A 309 30.24 -19.85 -13.39
CA LYS A 309 31.55 -20.49 -13.66
C LYS A 309 32.30 -19.74 -14.73
N TYR A 310 33.57 -19.48 -14.49
CA TYR A 310 34.47 -18.81 -15.42
C TYR A 310 35.67 -19.70 -15.70
N GLY A 311 35.94 -19.92 -16.97
CA GLY A 311 37.07 -20.74 -17.43
C GLY A 311 38.37 -19.95 -17.45
N ASP A 312 38.33 -18.60 -17.48
CA ASP A 312 39.44 -17.68 -17.50
C ASP A 312 39.07 -16.37 -16.80
N LEU A 313 40.03 -15.42 -16.67
CA LEU A 313 39.74 -14.08 -16.15
C LEU A 313 38.78 -13.34 -17.07
N VAL A 314 37.69 -12.88 -16.49
CA VAL A 314 36.66 -12.11 -17.16
C VAL A 314 36.30 -10.89 -16.30
N TYR A 315 36.13 -9.74 -16.96
CA TYR A 315 35.69 -8.49 -16.36
C TYR A 315 34.30 -8.17 -16.87
N ASP A 316 33.30 -8.28 -15.99
CA ASP A 316 31.90 -8.17 -16.36
C ASP A 316 31.05 -7.62 -15.19
N LYS A 317 29.83 -7.22 -15.48
CA LYS A 317 28.88 -6.66 -14.51
C LYS A 317 27.67 -7.58 -14.35
N HIS A 318 27.39 -7.97 -13.11
CA HIS A 318 26.21 -8.74 -12.71
C HIS A 318 25.30 -7.91 -11.78
N ASP A 319 24.10 -8.38 -11.58
CA ASP A 319 23.10 -7.71 -10.72
C ASP A 319 23.58 -7.51 -9.27
N TYR A 320 24.45 -8.40 -8.77
CA TYR A 320 24.88 -8.40 -7.37
C TYR A 320 26.35 -8.00 -7.17
N PHE A 321 27.16 -7.97 -8.21
CA PHE A 321 28.58 -7.64 -8.15
C PHE A 321 29.12 -7.28 -9.54
N SER A 322 30.33 -6.70 -9.58
CA SER A 322 31.08 -6.51 -10.81
C SER A 322 32.48 -7.09 -10.69
N LEU A 323 32.98 -7.66 -11.78
CA LEU A 323 34.33 -8.17 -11.91
C LEU A 323 35.19 -7.11 -12.60
N ARG A 324 36.32 -6.75 -11.99
CA ARG A 324 37.25 -5.69 -12.49
C ARG A 324 38.68 -6.12 -12.36
N ASP A 325 39.55 -5.44 -13.10
CA ASP A 325 41.01 -5.56 -13.05
C ASP A 325 41.67 -4.70 -11.96
N HIS A 326 40.88 -3.82 -11.32
CA HIS A 326 41.30 -2.94 -10.24
C HIS A 326 40.19 -2.75 -9.20
N GLY A 327 40.56 -2.41 -7.97
CA GLY A 327 39.63 -2.19 -6.85
C GLY A 327 40.35 -2.18 -5.51
N PRO A 328 39.57 -2.17 -4.39
CA PRO A 328 40.10 -2.29 -3.04
C PRO A 328 40.81 -3.63 -2.85
N GLU A 329 41.93 -3.65 -2.13
CA GLU A 329 42.78 -4.83 -1.94
C GLU A 329 42.03 -5.98 -1.26
N ASP A 330 41.15 -5.67 -0.33
CA ASP A 330 40.30 -6.63 0.40
C ASP A 330 39.17 -7.21 -0.46
N ALA A 331 38.86 -6.61 -1.60
CA ALA A 331 37.93 -7.15 -2.61
C ALA A 331 38.66 -7.89 -3.74
N GLY A 332 39.97 -7.97 -3.72
CA GLY A 332 40.79 -8.55 -4.79
C GLY A 332 41.42 -9.88 -4.40
N VAL A 333 41.64 -10.76 -5.40
CA VAL A 333 42.37 -12.01 -5.28
C VAL A 333 43.26 -12.25 -6.50
N TYR A 334 44.40 -12.86 -6.31
CA TYR A 334 45.22 -13.34 -7.41
C TYR A 334 44.77 -14.75 -7.81
N LEU A 335 44.53 -14.97 -9.11
CA LEU A 335 44.15 -16.27 -9.65
C LEU A 335 45.16 -16.68 -10.71
N SER A 336 45.74 -17.86 -10.53
CA SER A 336 46.61 -18.53 -11.49
C SER A 336 45.79 -19.40 -12.45
N ARG A 337 46.34 -19.84 -13.56
CA ARG A 337 45.68 -20.77 -14.49
C ARG A 337 45.22 -22.09 -13.82
N SER A 338 45.94 -22.53 -12.78
CA SER A 338 45.61 -23.73 -12.06
C SER A 338 44.37 -23.61 -11.15
N ASP A 339 43.91 -22.39 -10.87
CA ASP A 339 42.72 -22.13 -10.06
C ASP A 339 41.40 -22.27 -10.85
N PHE A 340 41.53 -22.15 -12.19
CA PHE A 340 40.38 -22.23 -13.09
C PHE A 340 39.89 -23.66 -13.37
N PRO A 341 38.62 -23.90 -13.63
CA PRO A 341 37.53 -22.90 -13.61
C PRO A 341 37.23 -22.42 -12.19
N ILE A 342 37.05 -21.12 -12.03
CA ILE A 342 36.55 -20.55 -10.78
C ILE A 342 35.02 -20.54 -10.77
N THR A 343 34.44 -20.51 -9.56
CA THR A 343 33.01 -20.31 -9.40
C THR A 343 32.77 -19.10 -8.50
N ILE A 344 31.90 -18.20 -8.92
CA ILE A 344 31.40 -17.10 -8.09
C ILE A 344 29.94 -17.39 -7.80
N ARG A 345 29.62 -17.54 -6.53
CA ARG A 345 28.30 -17.96 -6.07
C ARG A 345 27.88 -17.24 -4.77
N SER A 346 26.61 -17.28 -4.47
CA SER A 346 26.09 -16.89 -3.17
C SER A 346 26.61 -17.82 -2.06
N SER A 347 26.63 -17.32 -0.81
CA SER A 347 27.06 -18.08 0.34
C SER A 347 26.09 -19.24 0.65
N GLN A 348 26.64 -20.39 1.06
CA GLN A 348 25.90 -21.58 1.43
C GLN A 348 26.08 -21.92 2.91
N PRO A 349 25.10 -22.59 3.55
CA PRO A 349 25.27 -23.10 4.89
C PRO A 349 26.50 -24.04 4.99
N GLY A 350 27.35 -23.79 5.99
CA GLY A 350 28.56 -24.61 6.19
C GLY A 350 29.83 -24.05 5.53
N ASP A 351 29.75 -23.03 4.68
CA ASP A 351 30.90 -22.40 4.04
C ASP A 351 31.97 -21.95 5.05
N THR A 352 33.23 -22.30 4.77
CA THR A 352 34.40 -21.92 5.58
C THR A 352 35.55 -21.44 4.73
N ILE A 353 36.32 -20.48 5.24
CA ILE A 353 37.56 -20.01 4.62
C ILE A 353 38.72 -20.14 5.59
N VAL A 354 39.91 -20.46 5.07
CA VAL A 354 41.16 -20.54 5.86
C VAL A 354 41.85 -19.18 5.78
N THR A 355 41.96 -18.50 6.91
CA THR A 355 42.65 -17.20 7.05
C THR A 355 43.90 -17.34 7.87
N SER A 356 44.71 -16.28 8.02
CA SER A 356 45.87 -16.23 8.93
C SER A 356 45.53 -16.57 10.39
N GLY A 357 44.28 -16.34 10.82
CA GLY A 357 43.73 -16.70 12.13
C GLY A 357 43.03 -18.07 12.16
N GLY A 358 43.32 -18.98 11.21
CA GLY A 358 42.73 -20.31 11.10
C GLY A 358 41.43 -20.36 10.29
N ARG A 359 40.77 -21.53 10.39
CA ARG A 359 39.50 -21.77 9.65
C ARG A 359 38.34 -21.00 10.27
N LYS A 360 37.63 -20.20 9.49
CA LYS A 360 36.51 -19.40 9.94
C LYS A 360 35.24 -19.74 9.14
N LYS A 361 34.10 -19.85 9.82
CA LYS A 361 32.78 -19.96 9.17
C LYS A 361 32.42 -18.61 8.57
N ILE A 362 31.97 -18.57 7.29
CA ILE A 362 31.59 -17.34 6.60
C ILE A 362 30.42 -16.65 7.29
N ALA A 363 29.44 -17.43 7.79
CA ALA A 363 28.35 -16.87 8.60
C ALA A 363 28.86 -16.05 9.81
N ARG A 364 29.99 -16.46 10.43
CA ARG A 364 30.60 -15.72 11.54
C ARG A 364 31.29 -14.43 11.07
N LEU A 365 31.91 -14.46 9.88
CA LEU A 365 32.49 -13.26 9.29
C LEU A 365 31.41 -12.20 9.01
N PHE A 366 30.28 -12.59 8.45
CA PHE A 366 29.15 -11.68 8.25
C PHE A 366 28.65 -11.06 9.55
N ILE A 367 28.54 -11.83 10.63
CA ILE A 367 28.10 -11.34 11.94
C ILE A 367 29.10 -10.35 12.50
N ASN A 368 30.39 -10.69 12.49
CA ASN A 368 31.46 -9.86 13.05
C ASN A 368 31.59 -8.53 12.30
N ALA A 369 31.43 -8.55 10.97
CA ALA A 369 31.44 -7.35 10.12
C ALA A 369 30.07 -6.62 10.09
N LYS A 370 29.09 -7.04 10.90
CA LYS A 370 27.74 -6.46 10.97
C LYS A 370 27.06 -6.36 9.61
N VAL A 371 27.32 -7.30 8.70
CA VAL A 371 26.69 -7.34 7.39
C VAL A 371 25.19 -7.60 7.57
N PRO A 372 24.30 -6.75 7.00
CA PRO A 372 22.86 -6.94 7.05
C PRO A 372 22.41 -8.29 6.52
N LYS A 373 21.41 -8.91 7.16
CA LYS A 373 21.01 -10.30 6.85
C LYS A 373 20.56 -10.49 5.40
N HIS A 374 19.85 -9.50 4.83
CA HIS A 374 19.39 -9.53 3.44
C HIS A 374 20.57 -9.51 2.44
N LEU A 375 21.65 -8.80 2.74
CA LEU A 375 22.83 -8.75 1.89
C LEU A 375 23.68 -10.01 1.92
N ARG A 376 23.62 -10.81 3.02
CA ARG A 376 24.42 -12.05 3.16
C ARG A 376 24.02 -13.09 2.12
N GLN A 377 22.76 -13.13 1.70
CA GLN A 377 22.24 -14.12 0.76
C GLN A 377 22.75 -13.92 -0.67
N THR A 378 23.08 -12.67 -1.03
CA THR A 378 23.59 -12.29 -2.35
C THR A 378 25.08 -11.92 -2.32
N TRP A 379 25.77 -12.17 -1.18
CA TRP A 379 27.20 -11.86 -1.06
C TRP A 379 28.02 -12.80 -1.91
N PRO A 380 28.87 -12.30 -2.82
CA PRO A 380 29.67 -13.13 -3.69
C PRO A 380 30.76 -13.87 -2.90
N ILE A 381 30.93 -15.14 -3.22
CA ILE A 381 32.00 -16.00 -2.71
C ILE A 381 32.74 -16.58 -3.91
N VAL A 382 34.04 -16.40 -3.96
CA VAL A 382 34.88 -16.91 -5.03
C VAL A 382 35.50 -18.24 -4.58
N THR A 383 35.26 -19.30 -5.37
CA THR A 383 35.86 -20.62 -5.18
C THR A 383 36.68 -20.99 -6.39
N ARG A 384 37.76 -21.73 -6.17
CA ARG A 384 38.55 -22.32 -7.25
C ARG A 384 37.92 -23.68 -7.65
N ARG A 385 38.52 -24.35 -8.67
CA ARG A 385 38.01 -25.59 -9.30
C ARG A 385 37.67 -26.73 -8.32
N ASP A 386 38.39 -26.85 -7.18
CA ASP A 386 38.18 -27.89 -6.17
C ASP A 386 37.15 -27.48 -5.09
N GLY A 387 36.47 -26.34 -5.25
CA GLY A 387 35.50 -25.83 -4.29
C GLY A 387 36.10 -25.05 -3.12
N THR A 388 37.45 -24.95 -3.02
CA THR A 388 38.08 -24.13 -1.97
C THR A 388 37.72 -22.66 -2.13
N ILE A 389 37.26 -22.06 -1.04
CA ILE A 389 36.93 -20.62 -1.02
C ILE A 389 38.23 -19.81 -0.93
N VAL A 390 38.45 -18.94 -1.91
CA VAL A 390 39.67 -18.11 -2.00
C VAL A 390 39.42 -16.66 -1.59
N LEU A 391 38.19 -16.15 -1.80
CA LEU A 391 37.84 -14.78 -1.45
C LEU A 391 36.37 -14.68 -0.98
N VAL A 392 36.16 -13.96 0.09
CA VAL A 392 34.89 -13.35 0.49
C VAL A 392 35.10 -11.84 0.42
N PRO A 393 34.71 -11.17 -0.65
CA PRO A 393 35.06 -9.75 -0.91
C PRO A 393 34.79 -8.85 0.29
N LEU A 394 35.71 -7.95 0.62
CA LEU A 394 35.68 -7.01 1.74
C LEU A 394 35.71 -7.66 3.14
N LEU A 395 35.72 -9.00 3.27
CA LEU A 395 35.60 -9.68 4.56
C LEU A 395 36.75 -10.63 4.88
N ALA A 396 37.18 -11.43 3.90
CA ALA A 396 38.26 -12.39 4.13
C ALA A 396 38.88 -12.87 2.82
N LYS A 397 40.19 -13.09 2.85
CA LYS A 397 40.97 -13.73 1.80
C LYS A 397 41.64 -14.99 2.36
N ASN A 398 41.72 -16.05 1.56
CA ASN A 398 42.38 -17.28 1.94
C ASN A 398 43.88 -17.01 2.13
N ILE A 399 44.47 -17.63 3.16
CA ILE A 399 45.87 -17.43 3.56
C ILE A 399 46.85 -17.62 2.41
N ASN A 400 46.59 -18.57 1.51
CA ASN A 400 47.48 -18.86 0.36
C ASN A 400 47.48 -17.78 -0.72
N TYR A 401 46.57 -16.79 -0.60
CA TYR A 401 46.39 -15.71 -1.56
C TYR A 401 46.68 -14.31 -0.98
N LEU A 402 47.10 -14.23 0.28
CA LEU A 402 47.25 -12.94 1.01
C LEU A 402 48.33 -12.04 0.42
N TYR A 403 49.47 -12.60 0.00
CA TYR A 403 50.66 -11.86 -0.36
C TYR A 403 50.82 -11.70 -1.88
N LEU A 404 49.85 -12.13 -2.66
CA LEU A 404 49.90 -12.05 -4.12
C LEU A 404 49.17 -10.80 -4.60
N LYS A 405 49.72 -10.07 -5.56
CA LYS A 405 49.07 -8.91 -6.14
C LYS A 405 47.78 -9.35 -6.88
N PRO A 406 46.62 -8.86 -6.49
CA PRO A 406 45.34 -9.27 -7.11
C PRO A 406 45.31 -8.98 -8.62
N ASN A 407 44.71 -9.90 -9.37
CA ASN A 407 44.41 -9.75 -10.80
C ASN A 407 42.88 -9.85 -11.07
N LEU A 408 42.06 -10.16 -10.07
CA LEU A 408 40.60 -10.10 -10.12
C LEU A 408 40.08 -9.39 -8.89
N PHE A 409 39.17 -8.42 -9.08
CA PHE A 409 38.47 -7.70 -8.03
C PHE A 409 36.98 -7.96 -8.17
N VAL A 410 36.34 -8.34 -7.07
CA VAL A 410 34.90 -8.61 -6.98
C VAL A 410 34.27 -7.46 -6.18
N ILE A 411 33.68 -6.53 -6.86
CA ILE A 411 33.11 -5.32 -6.27
C ILE A 411 31.61 -5.51 -6.11
N LYS A 412 31.12 -5.35 -4.88
CA LYS A 412 29.71 -5.47 -4.54
C LYS A 412 28.99 -4.12 -4.66
#